data_6a9d7e573a0b38106928a9769a4b1f51
#
_entry.id   6a9d7e573a0b38106928a9769a4b1f51
#
_cell.length_a   1.000
_cell.length_b   1.000
_cell.length_c   1.000
_cell.angle_alpha   90.00
_cell.angle_beta   90.00
_cell.angle_gamma   90.00
#
_symmetry.space_group_name_H-M   'P 1'
#
loop_
_entity.id
_entity.type
_entity.pdbx_description
1 polymer ?
#
loop_
_entity_poly.entity_id
_entity_poly.type
_entity_poly.pdbx_seq_one_letter_code
_entity_poly.pdbx_strand_id
1 'polypeptide(L)'
;RLMCKRFGADMVYTEFVSADALIRSVNKTMAKLNIDEQERPVAIQIYGKDVPTMVEAAKIVEEAKPDILDINFGCPVKRVAGKGAGAGMLQNIPLMLENPCGSRCR
;
A
#
# COMPACT_ATOMS: atom_id res chain seq x y z
N ARG A 1 -3.71 -7.32 14.04
CA ARG A 1 -3.62 -5.87 14.30
C ARG A 1 -4.26 -5.51 15.65
N LEU A 2 -5.48 -5.92 15.93
CA LEU A 2 -6.16 -5.64 17.22
C LEU A 2 -5.34 -6.11 18.43
N MET A 3 -4.71 -7.28 18.35
CA MET A 3 -3.85 -7.77 19.43
C MET A 3 -2.69 -6.79 19.69
N CYS A 4 -2.04 -6.28 18.64
CA CYS A 4 -0.97 -5.29 18.79
C CYS A 4 -1.48 -4.02 19.49
N LYS A 5 -2.67 -3.54 19.14
CA LYS A 5 -3.30 -2.38 19.80
C LYS A 5 -3.53 -2.64 21.29
N ARG A 6 -4.00 -3.82 21.66
CA ARG A 6 -4.18 -4.21 23.07
C ARG A 6 -2.88 -4.22 23.88
N PHE A 7 -1.74 -4.46 23.22
CA PHE A 7 -0.41 -4.41 23.83
C PHE A 7 0.30 -3.05 23.63
N GLY A 8 -0.44 -2.00 23.29
CA GLY A 8 0.05 -0.62 23.28
C GLY A 8 0.71 -0.15 21.98
N ALA A 9 0.43 -0.80 20.84
CA ALA A 9 0.88 -0.27 19.56
C ALA A 9 0.17 1.06 19.26
N ASP A 10 0.92 2.12 19.00
CA ASP A 10 0.39 3.44 18.65
C ASP A 10 -0.28 3.43 17.28
N MET A 11 0.27 2.68 16.33
CA MET A 11 -0.23 2.53 14.97
C MET A 11 -0.04 1.09 14.47
N VAL A 12 -0.90 0.64 13.58
CA VAL A 12 -0.79 -0.67 12.93
C VAL A 12 -0.87 -0.55 11.41
N TYR A 13 -0.31 -1.55 10.72
CA TYR A 13 -0.32 -1.66 9.26
C TYR A 13 -1.12 -2.87 8.80
N THR A 14 -1.76 -2.75 7.63
CA THR A 14 -2.28 -3.92 6.93
C THR A 14 -1.12 -4.72 6.32
N GLU A 15 -1.41 -5.95 5.86
CA GLU A 15 -0.52 -6.59 4.90
C GLU A 15 -0.44 -5.73 3.63
N PHE A 16 0.76 -5.65 3.02
CA PHE A 16 0.91 -4.91 1.77
C PHE A 16 0.11 -5.56 0.64
N VAL A 17 -0.51 -4.75 -0.19
CA VAL A 17 -1.34 -5.19 -1.31
C VAL A 17 -0.80 -4.67 -2.64
N SER A 18 -0.95 -5.49 -3.68
CA SER A 18 -0.55 -5.12 -5.04
C SER A 18 -1.52 -4.10 -5.62
N ALA A 19 -1.02 -2.98 -6.13
CA ALA A 19 -1.79 -1.99 -6.87
C ALA A 19 -2.48 -2.62 -8.09
N ASP A 20 -1.79 -3.44 -8.86
CA ASP A 20 -2.36 -4.19 -9.98
C ASP A 20 -3.54 -5.08 -9.56
N ALA A 21 -3.45 -5.73 -8.40
CA ALA A 21 -4.52 -6.59 -7.91
C ALA A 21 -5.72 -5.78 -7.40
N LEU A 22 -5.48 -4.60 -6.84
CA LEU A 22 -6.55 -3.69 -6.41
C LEU A 22 -7.39 -3.22 -7.60
N ILE A 23 -6.76 -2.69 -8.65
CA ILE A 23 -7.48 -2.20 -9.84
C ILE A 23 -8.25 -3.29 -10.58
N ARG A 24 -7.82 -4.56 -10.45
CA ARG A 24 -8.54 -5.73 -10.98
C ARG A 24 -9.63 -6.24 -10.04
N SER A 25 -9.87 -5.58 -8.92
CA SER A 25 -10.88 -5.95 -7.92
C SER A 25 -10.79 -7.41 -7.45
N VAL A 26 -9.56 -7.89 -7.24
CA VAL A 26 -9.33 -9.27 -6.75
C VAL A 26 -9.87 -9.39 -5.32
N ASN A 27 -10.88 -10.24 -5.12
CA ASN A 27 -11.60 -10.37 -3.84
C ASN A 27 -10.69 -10.54 -2.62
N LYS A 28 -9.64 -11.38 -2.72
CA LYS A 28 -8.67 -11.57 -1.63
C LYS A 28 -7.89 -10.31 -1.30
N THR A 29 -7.64 -9.48 -2.30
CA THR A 29 -6.94 -8.21 -2.15
C THR A 29 -7.86 -7.17 -1.53
N MET A 30 -9.09 -7.07 -2.00
CA MET A 30 -10.11 -6.16 -1.45
C MET A 30 -10.40 -6.46 0.04
N ALA A 31 -10.43 -7.74 0.42
CA ALA A 31 -10.64 -8.12 1.81
C ALA A 31 -9.53 -7.61 2.77
N LYS A 32 -8.31 -7.37 2.26
CA LYS A 32 -7.21 -6.80 3.05
C LYS A 32 -7.37 -5.31 3.37
N LEU A 33 -8.27 -4.62 2.68
CA LEU A 33 -8.60 -3.21 2.93
C LEU A 33 -9.55 -3.03 4.12
N ASN A 34 -10.13 -4.11 4.65
CA ASN A 34 -11.03 -4.03 5.78
C ASN A 34 -10.31 -3.55 7.04
N ILE A 35 -10.83 -2.48 7.62
CA ILE A 35 -10.32 -1.84 8.82
C ILE A 35 -11.39 -1.92 9.91
N ASP A 36 -10.99 -2.28 11.14
CA ASP A 36 -11.82 -2.13 12.33
C ASP A 36 -11.51 -0.78 12.98
N GLU A 37 -12.53 -0.06 13.45
CA GLU A 37 -12.35 1.24 14.11
C GLU A 37 -11.45 1.15 15.35
N GLN A 38 -11.39 0.00 16.01
CA GLN A 38 -10.51 -0.24 17.15
C GLN A 38 -9.02 -0.38 16.76
N GLU A 39 -8.73 -0.52 15.46
CA GLU A 39 -7.34 -0.60 14.96
C GLU A 39 -6.72 0.77 14.72
N ARG A 40 -7.51 1.84 14.71
CA ARG A 40 -7.02 3.20 14.40
C ARG A 40 -6.01 3.74 15.43
N PRO A 41 -5.00 4.51 15.01
CA PRO A 41 -4.69 4.82 13.61
C PRO A 41 -4.12 3.60 12.86
N VAL A 42 -4.56 3.41 11.61
CA VAL A 42 -4.18 2.28 10.77
C VAL A 42 -3.69 2.75 9.39
N ALA A 43 -2.57 2.19 8.96
CA ALA A 43 -2.03 2.40 7.62
C ALA A 43 -2.39 1.24 6.69
N ILE A 44 -2.85 1.56 5.48
CA ILE A 44 -2.92 0.59 4.39
C ILE A 44 -1.67 0.72 3.55
N GLN A 45 -0.93 -0.40 3.38
CA GLN A 45 0.30 -0.43 2.61
C GLN A 45 0.05 -1.02 1.22
N ILE A 46 0.47 -0.29 0.19
CA ILE A 46 0.41 -0.74 -1.21
C ILE A 46 1.80 -0.81 -1.83
N TYR A 47 1.92 -1.59 -2.91
CA TYR A 47 3.12 -1.60 -3.75
C TYR A 47 2.72 -1.71 -5.22
N GLY A 48 3.53 -1.11 -6.08
CA GLY A 48 3.36 -1.15 -7.53
C GLY A 48 4.66 -0.73 -8.22
N LYS A 49 4.63 -0.72 -9.55
CA LYS A 49 5.81 -0.44 -10.38
C LYS A 49 5.67 0.83 -11.24
N ASP A 50 4.46 1.33 -11.40
CA ASP A 50 4.21 2.50 -12.25
C ASP A 50 3.22 3.47 -11.60
N VAL A 51 3.36 4.74 -11.96
CA VAL A 51 2.58 5.84 -11.36
C VAL A 51 1.09 5.72 -11.63
N PRO A 52 0.61 5.48 -12.87
CA PRO A 52 -0.82 5.41 -13.14
C PRO A 52 -1.54 4.34 -12.31
N THR A 53 -0.97 3.13 -12.25
CA THR A 53 -1.51 2.03 -11.45
C THR A 53 -1.54 2.37 -9.95
N MET A 54 -0.49 3.02 -9.46
CA MET A 54 -0.40 3.44 -8.05
C MET A 54 -1.43 4.52 -7.71
N VAL A 55 -1.67 5.47 -8.61
CA VAL A 55 -2.70 6.52 -8.42
C VAL A 55 -4.10 5.91 -8.36
N GLU A 56 -4.44 5.00 -9.26
CA GLU A 56 -5.75 4.34 -9.24
C GLU A 56 -5.92 3.46 -8.00
N ALA A 57 -4.88 2.74 -7.61
CA ALA A 57 -4.90 1.95 -6.37
C ALA A 57 -5.08 2.84 -5.12
N ALA A 58 -4.43 4.00 -5.09
CA ALA A 58 -4.57 4.95 -3.99
C ALA A 58 -6.01 5.46 -3.84
N LYS A 59 -6.71 5.72 -4.95
CA LYS A 59 -8.15 6.09 -4.92
C LYS A 59 -9.03 4.99 -4.33
N ILE A 60 -8.76 3.73 -4.71
CA ILE A 60 -9.49 2.57 -4.16
C ILE A 60 -9.23 2.44 -2.65
N VAL A 61 -7.98 2.61 -2.22
CA VAL A 61 -7.60 2.57 -0.80
C VAL A 61 -8.26 3.71 -0.02
N GLU A 62 -8.39 4.88 -0.61
CA GLU A 62 -9.05 6.03 0.02
C GLU A 62 -10.50 5.74 0.38
N GLU A 63 -11.23 4.95 -0.43
CA GLU A 63 -12.60 4.56 -0.13
C GLU A 63 -12.71 3.74 1.17
N ALA A 64 -11.64 3.00 1.53
CA ALA A 64 -11.54 2.29 2.81
C ALA A 64 -11.23 3.21 4.00
N LYS A 65 -10.95 4.50 3.76
CA LYS A 65 -10.68 5.54 4.76
C LYS A 65 -9.60 5.17 5.79
N PRO A 66 -8.41 4.74 5.37
CA PRO A 66 -7.30 4.57 6.30
C PRO A 66 -6.85 5.94 6.85
N ASP A 67 -6.16 5.92 7.98
CA ASP A 67 -5.51 7.12 8.51
C ASP A 67 -4.26 7.49 7.70
N ILE A 68 -3.59 6.47 7.13
CA ILE A 68 -2.36 6.64 6.34
C ILE A 68 -2.40 5.68 5.14
N LEU A 69 -1.98 6.19 3.98
CA LEU A 69 -1.58 5.39 2.84
C LEU A 69 -0.06 5.25 2.85
N ASP A 70 0.44 4.02 2.91
CA ASP A 70 1.86 3.73 2.92
C ASP A 70 2.29 3.03 1.62
N ILE A 71 3.47 3.40 1.10
CA ILE A 71 4.01 2.83 -0.14
C ILE A 71 5.25 2.01 0.16
N ASN A 72 5.22 0.72 -0.21
CA ASN A 72 6.30 -0.21 0.04
C ASN A 72 7.40 -0.10 -1.02
N PHE A 73 8.57 0.36 -0.60
CA PHE A 73 9.82 0.38 -1.40
C PHE A 73 10.87 -0.61 -0.87
N GLY A 74 10.52 -1.49 0.05
CA GLY A 74 11.49 -2.32 0.76
C GLY A 74 11.38 -3.83 0.50
N CYS A 75 10.28 -4.33 -0.08
CA CYS A 75 10.09 -5.77 -0.26
C CYS A 75 11.12 -6.36 -1.24
N PRO A 76 12.03 -7.29 -0.79
CA PRO A 76 13.08 -7.86 -1.62
C PRO A 76 12.63 -9.11 -2.38
N VAL A 77 11.42 -9.59 -2.16
CA VAL A 77 10.94 -10.84 -2.76
C VAL A 77 10.99 -10.76 -4.28
N LYS A 78 11.61 -11.76 -4.94
CA LYS A 78 11.85 -11.76 -6.39
C LYS A 78 10.60 -11.49 -7.23
N ARG A 79 9.44 -12.02 -6.84
CA ARG A 79 8.17 -11.79 -7.56
C ARG A 79 7.67 -10.33 -7.47
N VAL A 80 8.19 -9.53 -6.54
CA VAL A 80 7.91 -8.11 -6.37
C VAL A 80 9.06 -7.28 -6.91
N ALA A 81 10.25 -7.41 -6.32
CA ALA A 81 11.44 -6.64 -6.67
C ALA A 81 11.92 -6.89 -8.10
N GLY A 82 11.87 -8.15 -8.58
CA GLY A 82 12.23 -8.51 -9.95
C GLY A 82 11.30 -7.92 -11.03
N LYS A 83 10.15 -7.40 -10.63
CA LYS A 83 9.20 -6.69 -11.52
C LYS A 83 9.31 -5.16 -11.41
N GLY A 84 10.30 -4.65 -10.69
CA GLY A 84 10.51 -3.21 -10.52
C GLY A 84 9.64 -2.56 -9.43
N ALA A 85 8.97 -3.35 -8.58
CA ALA A 85 8.20 -2.88 -7.44
C ALA A 85 8.93 -3.15 -6.10
N GLY A 86 8.44 -2.64 -4.98
CA GLY A 86 9.09 -2.79 -3.69
C GLY A 86 10.55 -2.35 -3.75
N ALA A 87 11.50 -3.18 -3.30
CA ALA A 87 12.93 -2.87 -3.34
C ALA A 87 13.47 -2.67 -4.77
N GLY A 88 12.84 -3.26 -5.79
CA GLY A 88 13.22 -3.05 -7.19
C GLY A 88 13.05 -1.60 -7.66
N MET A 89 12.16 -0.84 -7.05
CA MET A 89 11.94 0.58 -7.34
C MET A 89 13.19 1.44 -7.00
N LEU A 90 14.03 1.00 -6.05
CA LEU A 90 15.27 1.70 -5.68
C LEU A 90 16.29 1.75 -6.83
N GLN A 91 16.14 0.91 -7.85
CA GLN A 91 16.97 0.95 -9.06
C GLN A 91 16.52 2.04 -10.05
N ASN A 92 15.36 2.66 -9.82
CA ASN A 92 14.82 3.73 -10.65
C ASN A 92 14.34 4.88 -9.76
N ILE A 93 15.29 5.68 -9.28
CA ILE A 93 15.02 6.77 -8.34
C ILE A 93 14.02 7.81 -8.89
N PRO A 94 14.08 8.26 -10.18
CA PRO A 94 13.08 9.16 -10.72
C PRO A 94 11.66 8.61 -10.57
N LEU A 95 11.41 7.37 -10.98
CA LEU A 95 10.12 6.72 -10.87
C LEU A 95 9.68 6.54 -9.42
N MET A 96 10.61 6.23 -8.52
CA MET A 96 10.35 6.12 -7.09
C MET A 96 9.84 7.45 -6.52
N LEU A 97 10.40 8.58 -6.94
CA LEU A 97 9.99 9.91 -6.47
C LEU A 97 8.64 10.34 -7.07
N GLU A 98 8.35 9.96 -8.31
CA GLU A 98 7.07 10.27 -8.96
C GLU A 98 5.89 9.54 -8.31
N ASN A 99 6.08 8.31 -7.82
CA ASN A 99 5.00 7.51 -7.24
C ASN A 99 4.30 8.21 -6.04
N PRO A 100 5.01 8.68 -5.00
CA PRO A 100 4.38 9.41 -3.90
C PRO A 100 3.75 10.73 -4.35
N CYS A 101 4.38 11.45 -5.28
CA CYS A 101 3.86 12.70 -5.82
C CYS A 101 2.54 12.46 -6.57
N GLY A 102 2.51 11.50 -7.49
CA GLY A 102 1.30 11.13 -8.23
C GLY A 102 0.15 10.71 -7.32
N SER A 103 0.45 10.00 -6.24
CA SER A 103 -0.55 9.54 -5.25
C SER A 103 -1.11 10.68 -4.38
N ARG A 104 -0.39 11.80 -4.26
CA ARG A 104 -0.82 13.01 -3.53
C ARG A 104 -1.60 14.00 -4.41
N CYS A 105 -1.33 14.02 -5.69
CA CYS A 105 -1.95 14.95 -6.62
C CYS A 105 -3.38 14.51 -6.93
N ARG A 106 -4.28 15.13 -6.24
CA ARG A 106 -5.71 15.09 -6.51
C ARG A 106 -6.19 16.41 -6.99
#